data_778a10d84f00fad10f478fc6a76b9124
#
_entry.id   778a10d84f00fad10f478fc6a76b9124
#
_cell.length_a   1.000
_cell.length_b   1.000
_cell.length_c   1.000
_cell.angle_alpha   90.00
_cell.angle_beta   90.00
_cell.angle_gamma   90.00
#
_symmetry.space_group_name_H-M   'P 1'
#
loop_
_entity.id
_entity.type
_entity.pdbx_description
1 polymer ?
#
loop_
_entity_poly.entity_id
_entity_poly.type
_entity_poly.pdbx_seq_one_letter_code
_entity_poly.pdbx_strand_id
1 'polypeptide(L)'
;LKEMLRMEKLCYVIGFTKGMVDSLLYKREAIRCSGKIYSEEYRRRFETKNATFKIEQSPVDGHKLMLTINRQPIGEWFKEQWEKLKQGLYNSVQTDKRSRGFKM
;
A
#
# COMPACT_ATOMS: atom_id res chain seq x y z
N LEU A 1 -12.90 8.90 -18.27
CA LEU A 1 -13.58 9.59 -17.19
C LEU A 1 -13.96 8.63 -16.07
N LYS A 2 -14.49 7.46 -16.42
CA LYS A 2 -14.79 6.44 -15.44
C LYS A 2 -13.53 5.99 -14.69
N GLU A 3 -12.44 5.89 -15.42
CA GLU A 3 -11.18 5.46 -14.82
C GLU A 3 -10.65 6.50 -13.84
N MET A 4 -10.81 7.78 -14.17
CA MET A 4 -10.42 8.84 -13.25
C MET A 4 -11.22 8.77 -11.95
N LEU A 5 -12.52 8.53 -12.06
CA LEU A 5 -13.38 8.41 -10.89
C LEU A 5 -13.02 7.19 -10.05
N ARG A 6 -12.70 6.09 -10.71
CA ARG A 6 -12.29 4.87 -10.01
C ARG A 6 -11.02 5.11 -9.20
N MET A 7 -10.04 5.77 -9.82
CA MET A 7 -8.78 6.06 -9.15
C MET A 7 -8.96 7.06 -8.02
N GLU A 8 -9.83 8.04 -8.21
CA GLU A 8 -10.11 9.02 -7.19
C GLU A 8 -10.69 8.33 -5.95
N LYS A 9 -11.65 7.44 -6.15
CA LYS A 9 -12.24 6.66 -5.06
C LYS A 9 -11.18 5.85 -4.34
N LEU A 10 -10.34 5.17 -5.09
CA LEU A 10 -9.28 4.35 -4.50
C LEU A 10 -8.38 5.20 -3.61
N CYS A 11 -7.97 6.37 -4.09
CA CYS A 11 -7.09 7.24 -3.33
C CYS A 11 -7.73 7.68 -2.02
N TYR A 12 -9.02 8.01 -2.05
CA TYR A 12 -9.70 8.41 -0.82
C TYR A 12 -9.87 7.25 0.14
N VAL A 13 -10.14 6.05 -0.36
CA VAL A 13 -10.25 4.86 0.49
C VAL A 13 -8.93 4.59 1.19
N ILE A 14 -7.83 4.75 0.47
CA ILE A 14 -6.49 4.56 1.03
C ILE A 14 -6.21 5.58 2.15
N GLY A 15 -6.80 6.77 2.04
CA GLY A 15 -6.66 7.79 3.06
C GLY A 15 -5.97 9.06 2.59
N PHE A 16 -5.84 9.24 1.27
CA PHE A 16 -5.21 10.44 0.73
C PHE A 16 -6.13 11.64 0.87
N THR A 17 -5.53 12.80 1.05
CA THR A 17 -6.27 14.07 1.10
C THR A 17 -6.57 14.55 -0.32
N LYS A 18 -7.46 15.54 -0.41
CA LYS A 18 -7.80 16.12 -1.70
C LYS A 18 -6.57 16.68 -2.41
N GLY A 19 -5.69 17.33 -1.67
CA GLY A 19 -4.47 17.88 -2.27
C GLY A 19 -3.57 16.81 -2.84
N MET A 20 -3.45 15.68 -2.12
CA MET A 20 -2.67 14.56 -2.61
C MET A 20 -3.28 13.95 -3.87
N VAL A 21 -4.60 13.82 -3.86
CA VAL A 21 -5.32 13.27 -5.02
C VAL A 21 -5.13 14.19 -6.23
N ASP A 22 -5.25 15.50 -6.03
CA ASP A 22 -5.06 16.45 -7.11
C ASP A 22 -3.66 16.33 -7.71
N SER A 23 -2.65 16.22 -6.88
CA SER A 23 -1.27 16.08 -7.36
C SER A 23 -1.08 14.79 -8.15
N LEU A 24 -1.57 13.68 -7.60
CA LEU A 24 -1.41 12.37 -8.23
C LEU A 24 -2.19 12.25 -9.53
N LEU A 25 -3.45 12.63 -9.50
CA LEU A 25 -4.40 12.29 -10.55
C LEU A 25 -4.48 13.35 -11.63
N TYR A 26 -4.50 14.62 -11.24
CA TYR A 26 -4.70 15.72 -12.20
C TYR A 26 -3.41 16.36 -12.64
N LYS A 27 -2.44 16.50 -11.75
CA LYS A 27 -1.13 17.01 -12.11
C LYS A 27 -0.18 15.90 -12.56
N ARG A 28 -0.53 14.67 -12.28
CA ARG A 28 0.27 13.49 -12.63
C ARG A 28 1.67 13.57 -12.06
N GLU A 29 1.76 14.03 -10.82
CA GLU A 29 3.03 14.16 -10.11
C GLU A 29 3.15 13.05 -9.09
N ALA A 30 4.40 12.65 -8.83
CA ALA A 30 4.68 11.74 -7.72
C ALA A 30 4.60 12.53 -6.43
N ILE A 31 4.10 11.89 -5.38
CA ILE A 31 4.09 12.51 -4.05
C ILE A 31 4.85 11.60 -3.11
N ARG A 32 5.42 12.21 -2.07
CA ARG A 32 6.12 11.47 -1.03
C ARG A 32 5.46 11.76 0.29
N CYS A 33 5.17 10.70 1.02
CA CYS A 33 4.54 10.89 2.31
C CYS A 33 4.83 9.73 3.25
N SER A 34 4.59 9.98 4.52
CA SER A 34 4.69 8.98 5.57
C SER A 34 3.35 8.92 6.28
N GLY A 35 3.03 7.76 6.83
CA GLY A 35 1.79 7.59 7.56
C GLY A 35 1.16 6.26 7.22
N LYS A 36 -0.06 6.08 7.70
CA LYS A 36 -0.75 4.80 7.50
C LYS A 36 -1.70 4.91 6.31
N ILE A 37 -1.69 3.88 5.49
CA ILE A 37 -2.62 3.77 4.37
C ILE A 37 -3.47 2.52 4.55
N TYR A 38 -4.73 2.61 4.13
CA TYR A 38 -5.70 1.56 4.37
C TYR A 38 -5.79 0.62 3.18
N SER A 39 -5.80 -0.68 3.47
CA SER A 39 -6.04 -1.70 2.46
C SER A 39 -7.44 -2.26 2.65
N GLU A 40 -8.27 -2.11 1.63
CA GLU A 40 -9.62 -2.65 1.66
C GLU A 40 -9.59 -4.16 1.59
N GLU A 41 -8.64 -4.71 0.85
CA GLU A 41 -8.52 -6.16 0.71
C GLU A 41 -8.23 -6.85 2.04
N TYR A 42 -7.29 -6.30 2.81
CA TYR A 42 -6.89 -6.89 4.09
C TYR A 42 -7.59 -6.25 5.27
N ARG A 43 -8.39 -5.20 5.01
CA ARG A 43 -9.18 -4.49 6.02
C ARG A 43 -8.36 -4.01 7.19
N ARG A 44 -7.20 -3.45 6.88
CA ARG A 44 -6.32 -2.90 7.91
C ARG A 44 -5.42 -1.83 7.32
N ARG A 45 -4.80 -1.07 8.20
CA ARG A 45 -3.87 -0.04 7.81
C ARG A 45 -2.44 -0.56 7.86
N PHE A 46 -1.64 -0.10 6.91
CA PHE A 46 -0.22 -0.42 6.88
C PHE A 46 0.57 0.86 6.93
N GLU A 47 1.65 0.84 7.69
CA GLU A 47 2.48 2.02 7.85
C GLU A 47 3.41 2.21 6.68
N THR A 48 3.55 3.48 6.25
CA THR A 48 4.52 3.83 5.22
C THR A 48 5.48 4.85 5.80
N LYS A 49 6.72 4.81 5.32
CA LYS A 49 7.72 5.76 5.74
C LYS A 49 8.42 6.29 4.52
N ASN A 50 8.25 7.58 4.26
CA ASN A 50 8.92 8.25 3.16
C ASN A 50 8.67 7.54 1.83
N ALA A 51 7.44 7.13 1.62
CA ALA A 51 7.06 6.37 0.42
C ALA A 51 6.67 7.31 -0.71
N THR A 52 7.01 6.91 -1.93
CA THR A 52 6.70 7.68 -3.13
C THR A 52 5.52 7.03 -3.84
N PHE A 53 4.47 7.82 -4.06
CA PHE A 53 3.26 7.36 -4.74
C PHE A 53 3.16 8.03 -6.10
N LYS A 54 2.65 7.29 -7.06
CA LYS A 54 2.44 7.82 -8.40
C LYS A 54 1.31 7.06 -9.08
N ILE A 55 0.59 7.75 -9.97
CA ILE A 55 -0.42 7.12 -10.82
C ILE A 55 0.20 6.88 -12.18
N GLU A 56 0.14 5.65 -12.65
CA GLU A 56 0.74 5.25 -13.93
C GLU A 56 -0.28 4.46 -14.74
N GLN A 57 0.00 4.33 -16.02
CA GLN A 57 -0.82 3.49 -16.87
C GLN A 57 -0.53 2.02 -16.54
N SER A 58 -1.59 1.22 -16.55
CA SER A 58 -1.41 -0.20 -16.33
C SER A 58 -0.60 -0.81 -17.49
N PRO A 59 0.40 -1.63 -17.20
CA PRO A 59 1.15 -2.30 -18.26
C PRO A 59 0.34 -3.36 -18.99
N VAL A 60 -0.73 -3.83 -18.37
CA VAL A 60 -1.59 -4.86 -18.97
C VAL A 60 -2.64 -4.22 -19.88
N ASP A 61 -3.19 -3.09 -19.46
CA ASP A 61 -4.25 -2.42 -20.18
C ASP A 61 -3.99 -0.90 -20.15
N GLY A 62 -3.59 -0.35 -21.29
CA GLY A 62 -3.25 1.06 -21.39
C GLY A 62 -4.39 2.01 -21.10
N HIS A 63 -5.63 1.51 -21.11
CA HIS A 63 -6.80 2.34 -20.78
C HIS A 63 -7.06 2.43 -19.30
N LYS A 64 -6.34 1.66 -18.51
CA LYS A 64 -6.50 1.65 -17.06
C LYS A 64 -5.32 2.30 -16.37
N LEU A 65 -5.62 2.89 -15.23
CA LEU A 65 -4.59 3.50 -14.39
C LEU A 65 -4.35 2.62 -13.18
N MET A 66 -3.15 2.75 -12.63
CA MET A 66 -2.83 2.06 -11.39
C MET A 66 -2.05 2.98 -10.47
N LEU A 67 -2.24 2.79 -9.18
CA LEU A 67 -1.49 3.52 -8.18
C LEU A 67 -0.27 2.69 -7.82
N THR A 68 0.89 3.32 -7.79
CA THR A 68 2.12 2.65 -7.40
C THR A 68 2.67 3.28 -6.14
N ILE A 69 3.36 2.45 -5.36
CA ILE A 69 4.09 2.89 -4.18
C ILE A 69 5.52 2.37 -4.34
N ASN A 70 6.48 3.28 -4.33
CA ASN A 70 7.89 2.94 -4.55
C ASN A 70 8.04 2.10 -5.83
N ARG A 71 7.31 2.50 -6.88
CA ARG A 71 7.33 1.88 -8.21
C ARG A 71 6.70 0.50 -8.27
N GLN A 72 6.01 0.09 -7.24
CA GLN A 72 5.36 -1.21 -7.17
C GLN A 72 3.85 -1.00 -7.15
N PRO A 73 3.06 -1.80 -7.88
CA PRO A 73 1.59 -1.68 -7.79
C PRO A 73 1.15 -1.79 -6.33
N ILE A 74 0.19 -0.94 -5.95
CA ILE A 74 -0.22 -0.84 -4.56
C ILE A 74 -0.74 -2.17 -4.00
N GLY A 75 -1.43 -2.95 -4.83
CA GLY A 75 -1.93 -4.24 -4.42
C GLY A 75 -0.83 -5.22 -4.06
N GLU A 76 0.25 -5.20 -4.85
CA GLU A 76 1.40 -6.07 -4.58
C GLU A 76 2.13 -5.62 -3.33
N TRP A 77 2.22 -4.31 -3.13
CA TRP A 77 2.85 -3.77 -1.93
C TRP A 77 2.09 -4.19 -0.68
N PHE A 78 0.76 -4.10 -0.71
CA PHE A 78 -0.07 -4.54 0.42
C PHE A 78 0.13 -6.02 0.70
N LYS A 79 0.16 -6.84 -0.35
CA LYS A 79 0.38 -8.28 -0.19
C LYS A 79 1.72 -8.55 0.48
N GLU A 80 2.74 -7.86 0.04
CA GLU A 80 4.08 -8.00 0.60
C GLU A 80 4.11 -7.63 2.07
N GLN A 81 3.46 -6.52 2.43
CA GLN A 81 3.40 -6.09 3.83
C GLN A 81 2.62 -7.08 4.67
N TRP A 82 1.54 -7.62 4.13
CA TRP A 82 0.74 -8.62 4.82
C TRP A 82 1.56 -9.88 5.10
N GLU A 83 2.32 -10.33 4.13
CA GLU A 83 3.18 -11.50 4.30
C GLU A 83 4.24 -11.26 5.36
N LYS A 84 4.83 -10.07 5.37
CA LYS A 84 5.82 -9.73 6.38
C LYS A 84 5.20 -9.72 7.77
N LEU A 85 3.99 -9.22 7.88
CA LEU A 85 3.28 -9.18 9.16
C LEU A 85 3.02 -10.58 9.68
N LYS A 86 2.56 -11.46 8.82
CA LYS A 86 2.31 -12.86 9.20
C LYS A 86 3.61 -13.54 9.64
N GLN A 87 4.68 -13.31 8.89
CA GLN A 87 5.98 -13.86 9.22
C GLN A 87 6.43 -13.40 10.60
N GLY A 88 6.26 -12.12 10.88
CA GLY A 88 6.65 -11.57 12.18
C GLY A 88 5.89 -12.18 13.32
N LEU A 89 4.59 -12.35 13.17
CA LEU A 89 3.77 -12.97 14.19
C LEU A 89 4.18 -14.42 14.44
N TYR A 90 4.40 -15.14 13.35
CA TYR A 90 4.81 -16.54 13.46
C TYR A 90 6.16 -16.67 14.15
N ASN A 91 7.10 -15.85 13.76
CA ASN A 91 8.45 -15.88 14.35
C ASN A 91 8.41 -15.52 15.82
N SER A 92 7.56 -14.56 16.20
CA SER A 92 7.42 -14.19 17.61
C SER A 92 6.93 -15.36 18.45
N VAL A 93 5.94 -16.08 17.95
CA VAL A 93 5.41 -17.24 18.67
C VAL A 93 6.47 -18.31 18.84
N GLN A 94 7.21 -18.58 17.76
CA GLN A 94 8.28 -19.58 17.82
C GLN A 94 9.37 -19.18 18.82
N THR A 95 9.74 -17.94 18.81
CA THR A 95 10.76 -17.44 19.72
C THR A 95 10.34 -17.64 21.17
N ASP A 96 9.07 -17.33 21.46
CA ASP A 96 8.54 -17.52 22.81
C ASP A 96 8.63 -18.96 23.25
N LYS A 97 8.29 -19.86 22.37
CA LYS A 97 8.35 -21.28 22.69
C LYS A 97 9.78 -21.74 23.00
N ARG A 98 10.73 -21.25 22.22
CA ARG A 98 12.12 -21.62 22.43
C ARG A 98 12.69 -21.06 23.73
N SER A 99 12.32 -19.84 24.03
CA SER A 99 12.86 -19.21 25.23
C SER A 99 12.37 -19.85 26.51
N ARG A 100 11.30 -20.56 26.42
CA ARG A 100 10.77 -21.25 27.59
C ARG A 100 11.44 -22.61 27.82
N GLY A 101 12.41 -22.75 27.27
CA GLY A 101 13.13 -23.77 27.50
C GLY A 101 13.36 -24.71 26.46
N PHE A 102 13.29 -24.44 26.33
CA PHE A 102 13.45 -24.77 25.54
C PHE A 102 14.43 -24.63 24.91
N LYS A 103 14.95 -24.41 24.73
CA LYS A 103 15.60 -24.17 24.38
C LYS A 103 15.85 -24.36 24.16
N MET A 104 15.60 -24.70 24.11
CA MET A 104 15.48 -24.76 24.07
C MET A 104 15.49 -24.88 24.42
#